data_9eaab3a1fed5f1ce2314bef7d270878b
#
_entry.id   9eaab3a1fed5f1ce2314bef7d270878b
#
_cell.length_a   1.000
_cell.length_b   1.000
_cell.length_c   1.000
_cell.angle_alpha   90.00
_cell.angle_beta   90.00
_cell.angle_gamma   90.00
#
_symmetry.space_group_name_H-M   'P 1'
#
loop_
_entity.id
_entity.type
_entity.pdbx_description
1 polymer ?
#
loop_
_entity_poly.entity_id
_entity_poly.type
_entity_poly.pdbx_seq_one_letter_code
_entity_poly.pdbx_strand_id
1 'polypeptide(L)'
;MACTMFTATFSASQEITRTFDIIWAIEAGLWNLRVAAKKFFEENPNADKKTAKEFLVKGLNVYGLNAKRIANELTWEYEEQYVAELLLTYGIGIFDSWVDGIVDTVLIHSSNNLKKKIKEDLKKGEFQTFESALSQEPLSALAGCFHVSPKRQNQHIDNLRLVYKYFKSCRNCCAHGNHQFTAICEANYNAIKTLTKEDCGINEFPKMVETKAGDPVKLILRGVVVFFDVLILKTILHLEILIADHNGALIISIL
;
A
#
# COMPACT_ATOMS: atom_id res chain seq x y z
N MET A 1 -10.88 -15.83 -9.02
CA MET A 1 -9.53 -15.83 -8.42
C MET A 1 -8.54 -15.61 -9.56
N ALA A 2 -7.74 -14.56 -9.50
CA ALA A 2 -6.63 -14.41 -10.43
C ALA A 2 -5.63 -15.54 -10.13
N CYS A 3 -5.22 -16.29 -11.15
CA CYS A 3 -4.19 -17.31 -11.00
C CYS A 3 -2.88 -16.57 -10.75
N THR A 4 -2.36 -16.62 -9.53
CA THR A 4 -1.10 -15.98 -9.16
C THR A 4 0.05 -16.86 -9.61
N MET A 5 0.98 -16.28 -10.37
CA MET A 5 2.10 -17.02 -10.97
C MET A 5 3.21 -17.34 -9.97
N PHE A 6 3.47 -16.44 -9.04
CA PHE A 6 4.60 -16.55 -8.12
C PHE A 6 4.15 -16.67 -6.66
N THR A 7 4.91 -17.42 -5.87
CA THR A 7 4.71 -17.50 -4.42
C THR A 7 4.74 -16.12 -3.76
N ALA A 8 5.61 -15.22 -4.24
CA ALA A 8 5.70 -13.85 -3.74
C ALA A 8 4.39 -13.08 -3.92
N THR A 9 3.73 -13.23 -5.08
CA THR A 9 2.44 -12.57 -5.36
C THR A 9 1.31 -13.19 -4.55
N PHE A 10 1.30 -14.50 -4.39
CA PHE A 10 0.32 -15.17 -3.53
C PHE A 10 0.45 -14.68 -2.08
N SER A 11 1.69 -14.62 -1.56
CA SER A 11 1.95 -14.11 -0.21
C SER A 11 1.53 -12.65 -0.05
N ALA A 12 1.87 -11.79 -1.02
CA ALA A 12 1.45 -10.38 -1.00
C ALA A 12 -0.08 -10.24 -1.00
N SER A 13 -0.79 -11.02 -1.83
CA SER A 13 -2.26 -11.02 -1.86
C SER A 13 -2.88 -11.47 -0.53
N GLN A 14 -2.32 -12.50 0.11
CA GLN A 14 -2.77 -12.94 1.43
C GLN A 14 -2.54 -11.86 2.50
N GLU A 15 -1.38 -11.20 2.49
CA GLU A 15 -1.09 -10.12 3.43
C GLU A 15 -1.99 -8.90 3.21
N ILE A 16 -2.35 -8.57 1.97
CA ILE A 16 -3.34 -7.55 1.66
C ILE A 16 -4.68 -7.89 2.30
N THR A 17 -5.18 -9.10 2.09
CA THR A 17 -6.47 -9.54 2.67
C THR A 17 -6.44 -9.47 4.20
N ARG A 18 -5.41 -10.02 4.83
CA ARG A 18 -5.25 -9.97 6.31
C ARG A 18 -5.21 -8.55 6.84
N THR A 19 -4.55 -7.65 6.10
CA THR A 19 -4.46 -6.25 6.51
C THR A 19 -5.83 -5.60 6.57
N PHE A 20 -6.69 -5.86 5.59
CA PHE A 20 -8.04 -5.32 5.60
C PHE A 20 -8.91 -5.91 6.71
N ASP A 21 -8.79 -7.21 6.99
CA ASP A 21 -9.49 -7.84 8.11
C ASP A 21 -9.13 -7.16 9.44
N ILE A 22 -7.86 -6.80 9.63
CA ILE A 22 -7.37 -6.13 10.84
C ILE A 22 -7.78 -4.64 10.85
N ILE A 23 -7.59 -3.91 9.76
CA ILE A 23 -7.87 -2.48 9.69
C ILE A 23 -9.36 -2.18 9.93
N TRP A 24 -10.26 -2.95 9.32
CA TRP A 24 -11.70 -2.77 9.54
C TRP A 24 -12.11 -3.11 10.97
N ALA A 25 -11.47 -4.08 11.61
CA ALA A 25 -11.69 -4.39 13.02
C ALA A 25 -11.18 -3.26 13.94
N ILE A 26 -10.03 -2.67 13.63
CA ILE A 26 -9.47 -1.51 14.35
C ILE A 26 -10.41 -0.31 14.22
N GLU A 27 -10.83 0.04 13.01
CA GLU A 27 -11.77 1.14 12.73
C GLU A 27 -13.06 1.00 13.52
N ALA A 28 -13.70 -0.17 13.42
CA ALA A 28 -14.93 -0.45 14.15
C ALA A 28 -14.71 -0.40 15.68
N GLY A 29 -13.57 -0.90 16.15
CA GLY A 29 -13.19 -0.85 17.56
C GLY A 29 -12.98 0.57 18.08
N LEU A 30 -12.26 1.41 17.34
CA LEU A 30 -12.03 2.82 17.68
C LEU A 30 -13.33 3.61 17.71
N TRP A 31 -14.19 3.42 16.70
CA TRP A 31 -15.50 4.05 16.68
C TRP A 31 -16.36 3.68 17.91
N ASN A 32 -16.47 2.39 18.20
CA ASN A 32 -17.24 1.91 19.36
C ASN A 32 -16.67 2.41 20.68
N LEU A 33 -15.34 2.39 20.83
CA LEU A 33 -14.67 2.91 22.03
C LEU A 33 -14.96 4.39 22.24
N ARG A 34 -14.93 5.19 21.18
CA ARG A 34 -15.22 6.62 21.25
C ARG A 34 -16.68 6.89 21.62
N VAL A 35 -17.63 6.18 20.99
CA VAL A 35 -19.06 6.32 21.33
C VAL A 35 -19.30 5.96 22.80
N ALA A 36 -18.72 4.85 23.26
CA ALA A 36 -18.84 4.41 24.65
C ALA A 36 -18.17 5.39 25.62
N ALA A 37 -17.00 5.94 25.29
CA ALA A 37 -16.31 6.92 26.10
C ALA A 37 -17.10 8.22 26.25
N LYS A 38 -17.67 8.74 25.14
CA LYS A 38 -18.53 9.93 25.17
C LYS A 38 -19.74 9.71 26.10
N LYS A 39 -20.48 8.65 25.87
CA LYS A 39 -21.65 8.31 26.68
C LYS A 39 -21.30 8.16 28.16
N PHE A 40 -20.19 7.49 28.47
CA PHE A 40 -19.73 7.32 29.86
C PHE A 40 -19.47 8.67 30.56
N PHE A 41 -18.78 9.62 29.91
CA PHE A 41 -18.48 10.91 30.52
C PHE A 41 -19.68 11.88 30.52
N GLU A 42 -20.65 11.74 29.62
CA GLU A 42 -21.94 12.42 29.68
C GLU A 42 -22.73 12.01 30.93
N GLU A 43 -22.74 10.71 31.26
CA GLU A 43 -23.44 10.15 32.40
C GLU A 43 -22.62 10.34 33.71
N ASN A 44 -21.29 10.42 33.63
CA ASN A 44 -20.37 10.46 34.78
C ASN A 44 -19.30 11.56 34.62
N PRO A 45 -19.68 12.85 34.61
CA PRO A 45 -18.76 13.96 34.28
C PRO A 45 -17.55 14.09 35.21
N ASN A 46 -17.67 13.62 36.45
CA ASN A 46 -16.61 13.67 37.50
C ASN A 46 -15.82 12.35 37.63
N ALA A 47 -16.05 11.36 36.76
CA ALA A 47 -15.34 10.10 36.80
C ALA A 47 -13.84 10.29 36.60
N ASP A 48 -13.04 9.58 37.38
CA ASP A 48 -11.59 9.54 37.20
C ASP A 48 -11.17 8.63 36.06
N LYS A 49 -9.89 8.74 35.66
CA LYS A 49 -9.33 7.94 34.55
C LYS A 49 -9.37 6.44 34.80
N LYS A 50 -9.25 6.02 36.08
CA LYS A 50 -9.22 4.60 36.44
C LYS A 50 -10.60 3.98 36.28
N THR A 51 -11.64 4.62 36.81
CA THR A 51 -13.04 4.18 36.69
C THR A 51 -13.47 4.09 35.22
N ALA A 52 -13.16 5.12 34.41
CA ALA A 52 -13.46 5.11 32.98
C ALA A 52 -12.76 3.97 32.25
N LYS A 53 -11.48 3.71 32.56
CA LYS A 53 -10.72 2.60 31.94
C LYS A 53 -11.32 1.24 32.32
N GLU A 54 -11.67 1.03 33.58
CA GLU A 54 -12.29 -0.22 34.03
C GLU A 54 -13.64 -0.48 33.35
N PHE A 55 -14.42 0.57 33.12
CA PHE A 55 -15.71 0.46 32.43
C PHE A 55 -15.57 0.16 30.94
N LEU A 56 -14.70 0.90 30.23
CA LEU A 56 -14.59 0.82 28.78
C LEU A 56 -13.85 -0.42 28.28
N VAL A 57 -12.92 -0.94 29.06
CA VAL A 57 -12.01 -2.02 28.63
C VAL A 57 -11.96 -3.11 29.71
N LYS A 58 -13.12 -3.54 30.17
CA LYS A 58 -13.28 -4.54 31.22
C LYS A 58 -12.47 -5.82 30.91
N GLY A 59 -11.61 -6.21 31.84
CA GLY A 59 -10.82 -7.43 31.71
C GLY A 59 -9.55 -7.31 30.85
N LEU A 60 -9.30 -6.17 30.22
CA LEU A 60 -8.08 -5.93 29.44
C LEU A 60 -7.12 -4.99 30.19
N ASN A 61 -5.87 -5.39 30.27
CA ASN A 61 -4.81 -4.51 30.81
C ASN A 61 -4.33 -3.55 29.70
N VAL A 62 -5.05 -2.45 29.50
CA VAL A 62 -4.70 -1.45 28.48
C VAL A 62 -3.88 -0.35 29.13
N TYR A 63 -2.56 -0.47 28.99
CA TYR A 63 -1.64 0.55 29.48
C TYR A 63 -1.77 1.84 28.67
N GLY A 64 -1.82 2.97 29.37
CA GLY A 64 -1.82 4.29 28.72
C GLY A 64 -3.15 4.76 28.11
N LEU A 65 -4.25 3.99 28.22
CA LEU A 65 -5.56 4.42 27.73
C LEU A 65 -6.01 5.70 28.44
N ASN A 66 -6.24 6.76 27.68
CA ASN A 66 -6.81 8.01 28.17
C ASN A 66 -8.23 8.19 27.62
N ALA A 67 -9.19 7.57 28.30
CA ALA A 67 -10.59 7.57 27.88
C ALA A 67 -11.19 9.00 27.79
N LYS A 68 -10.77 9.93 28.66
CA LYS A 68 -11.23 11.33 28.62
C LYS A 68 -10.71 12.04 27.37
N ARG A 69 -9.46 11.79 26.98
CA ARG A 69 -8.89 12.31 25.75
C ARG A 69 -9.61 11.76 24.52
N ILE A 70 -9.86 10.45 24.50
CA ILE A 70 -10.62 9.79 23.42
C ILE A 70 -12.02 10.40 23.28
N ALA A 71 -12.70 10.67 24.41
CA ALA A 71 -14.05 11.22 24.38
C ALA A 71 -14.11 12.67 23.89
N ASN A 72 -13.14 13.52 24.27
CA ASN A 72 -13.26 14.98 24.20
C ASN A 72 -12.24 15.67 23.29
N GLU A 73 -11.05 15.06 23.07
CA GLU A 73 -9.94 15.72 22.39
C GLU A 73 -9.62 15.11 21.01
N LEU A 74 -9.81 13.79 20.83
CA LEU A 74 -9.53 13.15 19.57
C LEU A 74 -10.74 13.28 18.64
N THR A 75 -10.52 13.85 17.48
CA THR A 75 -11.54 13.89 16.41
C THR A 75 -11.48 12.61 15.58
N TRP A 76 -12.59 12.28 14.89
CA TRP A 76 -12.65 11.15 13.99
C TRP A 76 -11.63 11.30 12.85
N GLU A 77 -11.47 12.51 12.32
CA GLU A 77 -10.52 12.82 11.27
C GLU A 77 -9.07 12.59 11.68
N TYR A 78 -8.75 12.81 12.96
CA TYR A 78 -7.42 12.52 13.49
C TYR A 78 -7.17 11.01 13.58
N GLU A 79 -8.17 10.25 14.01
CA GLU A 79 -8.09 8.78 14.10
C GLU A 79 -7.97 8.16 12.70
N GLU A 80 -8.81 8.59 11.73
CA GLU A 80 -8.72 8.16 10.33
C GLU A 80 -7.36 8.48 9.71
N GLN A 81 -6.81 9.67 9.97
CA GLN A 81 -5.48 10.06 9.51
C GLN A 81 -4.42 9.07 10.01
N TYR A 82 -4.46 8.72 11.30
CA TYR A 82 -3.49 7.80 11.88
C TYR A 82 -3.61 6.38 11.31
N VAL A 83 -4.83 5.90 11.14
CA VAL A 83 -5.08 4.60 10.50
C VAL A 83 -4.61 4.61 9.04
N ALA A 84 -4.85 5.70 8.32
CA ALA A 84 -4.38 5.87 6.94
C ALA A 84 -2.85 5.82 6.84
N GLU A 85 -2.13 6.46 7.78
CA GLU A 85 -0.66 6.43 7.83
C GLU A 85 -0.12 5.01 8.10
N LEU A 86 -0.72 4.30 9.05
CA LEU A 86 -0.37 2.91 9.35
C LEU A 86 -0.59 2.01 8.13
N LEU A 87 -1.78 2.10 7.52
CA LEU A 87 -2.13 1.33 6.34
C LEU A 87 -1.19 1.62 5.17
N LEU A 88 -0.89 2.90 4.91
CA LEU A 88 0.02 3.30 3.85
C LEU A 88 1.43 2.74 4.08
N THR A 89 1.93 2.83 5.31
CA THR A 89 3.26 2.32 5.67
C THR A 89 3.34 0.81 5.48
N TYR A 90 2.31 0.08 5.92
CA TYR A 90 2.26 -1.36 5.80
C TYR A 90 2.12 -1.82 4.35
N GLY A 91 1.25 -1.16 3.57
CA GLY A 91 1.05 -1.47 2.15
C GLY A 91 2.31 -1.30 1.30
N ILE A 92 3.07 -0.22 1.54
CA ILE A 92 4.38 -0.04 0.89
C ILE A 92 5.35 -1.15 1.32
N GLY A 93 5.31 -1.58 2.59
CA GLY A 93 6.12 -2.69 3.09
C GLY A 93 5.81 -4.02 2.40
N ILE A 94 4.53 -4.31 2.14
CA ILE A 94 4.12 -5.51 1.39
C ILE A 94 4.68 -5.46 -0.05
N PHE A 95 4.56 -4.31 -0.72
CA PHE A 95 5.11 -4.14 -2.06
C PHE A 95 6.63 -4.30 -2.08
N ASP A 96 7.33 -3.67 -1.13
CA ASP A 96 8.80 -3.78 -1.01
C ASP A 96 9.23 -5.25 -0.76
N SER A 97 8.48 -6.01 0.04
CA SER A 97 8.73 -7.46 0.28
C SER A 97 8.44 -8.30 -0.97
N TRP A 98 7.38 -7.97 -1.70
CA TRP A 98 7.08 -8.61 -2.99
C TRP A 98 8.21 -8.39 -3.99
N VAL A 99 8.72 -7.15 -4.10
CA VAL A 99 9.85 -6.82 -4.97
C VAL A 99 11.08 -7.67 -4.64
N ASP A 100 11.39 -7.84 -3.35
CA ASP A 100 12.52 -8.67 -2.93
C ASP A 100 12.35 -10.12 -3.39
N GLY A 101 11.18 -10.70 -3.19
CA GLY A 101 10.89 -12.08 -3.58
C GLY A 101 10.86 -12.30 -5.09
N ILE A 102 10.22 -11.39 -5.85
CA ILE A 102 10.10 -11.55 -7.30
C ILE A 102 11.44 -11.38 -8.02
N VAL A 103 12.25 -10.38 -7.63
CA VAL A 103 13.56 -10.15 -8.24
C VAL A 103 14.50 -11.33 -8.00
N ASP A 104 14.52 -11.90 -6.79
CA ASP A 104 15.36 -13.06 -6.50
C ASP A 104 14.95 -14.30 -7.30
N THR A 105 13.65 -14.46 -7.54
CA THR A 105 13.10 -15.60 -8.30
C THR A 105 13.33 -15.42 -9.81
N VAL A 106 13.07 -14.24 -10.34
CA VAL A 106 13.05 -14.01 -11.79
C VAL A 106 14.44 -13.78 -12.35
N LEU A 107 15.28 -13.04 -11.63
CA LEU A 107 16.66 -12.71 -12.04
C LEU A 107 17.68 -13.69 -11.42
N ILE A 108 17.36 -14.99 -11.39
CA ILE A 108 18.15 -16.00 -10.66
C ILE A 108 19.61 -16.08 -11.13
N HIS A 109 19.87 -15.87 -12.41
CA HIS A 109 21.21 -15.92 -13.00
C HIS A 109 21.95 -14.56 -12.98
N SER A 110 21.27 -13.49 -12.59
CA SER A 110 21.86 -12.16 -12.51
C SER A 110 22.76 -12.01 -11.29
N SER A 111 23.76 -11.12 -11.41
CA SER A 111 24.66 -10.81 -10.29
C SER A 111 23.91 -10.18 -9.11
N ASN A 112 24.42 -10.37 -7.88
CA ASN A 112 23.83 -9.76 -6.69
C ASN A 112 23.79 -8.23 -6.75
N ASN A 113 24.79 -7.60 -7.38
CA ASN A 113 24.80 -6.15 -7.55
C ASN A 113 23.67 -5.68 -8.47
N LEU A 114 23.41 -6.40 -9.56
CA LEU A 114 22.30 -6.09 -10.47
C LEU A 114 20.95 -6.30 -9.76
N LYS A 115 20.77 -7.42 -9.06
CA LYS A 115 19.56 -7.68 -8.26
C LYS A 115 19.30 -6.56 -7.25
N LYS A 116 20.34 -6.14 -6.52
CA LYS A 116 20.22 -5.04 -5.55
C LYS A 116 19.76 -3.74 -6.21
N LYS A 117 20.40 -3.37 -7.34
CA LYS A 117 20.01 -2.18 -8.11
C LYS A 117 18.55 -2.27 -8.58
N ILE A 118 18.15 -3.37 -9.17
CA ILE A 118 16.76 -3.57 -9.65
C ILE A 118 15.74 -3.49 -8.52
N LYS A 119 16.03 -4.10 -7.36
CA LYS A 119 15.17 -3.99 -6.17
C LYS A 119 15.00 -2.53 -5.74
N GLU A 120 16.09 -1.78 -5.68
CA GLU A 120 16.05 -0.35 -5.33
C GLU A 120 15.25 0.47 -6.34
N ASP A 121 15.42 0.21 -7.63
CA ASP A 121 14.74 0.92 -8.71
C ASP A 121 13.23 0.61 -8.70
N LEU A 122 12.84 -0.67 -8.58
CA LEU A 122 11.43 -1.06 -8.47
C LEU A 122 10.77 -0.43 -7.23
N LYS A 123 11.44 -0.45 -6.09
CA LYS A 123 10.96 0.19 -4.86
C LYS A 123 10.82 1.71 -4.99
N LYS A 124 11.53 2.35 -5.92
CA LYS A 124 11.38 3.77 -6.28
C LYS A 124 10.30 4.00 -7.35
N GLY A 125 9.73 2.93 -7.92
CA GLY A 125 8.79 3.01 -9.04
C GLY A 125 9.48 3.21 -10.39
N GLU A 126 10.74 2.80 -10.55
CA GLU A 126 11.47 2.83 -11.84
C GLU A 126 11.40 1.44 -12.50
N PHE A 127 10.29 1.16 -13.16
CA PHE A 127 9.98 -0.18 -13.67
C PHE A 127 10.73 -0.55 -14.97
N GLN A 128 11.21 0.44 -15.73
CA GLN A 128 11.91 0.22 -17.00
C GLN A 128 13.25 -0.51 -16.81
N THR A 129 13.94 -0.28 -15.68
CA THR A 129 15.18 -1.01 -15.36
C THR A 129 14.94 -2.50 -15.16
N PHE A 130 13.78 -2.87 -14.63
CA PHE A 130 13.38 -4.27 -14.49
C PHE A 130 13.09 -4.92 -15.85
N GLU A 131 12.36 -4.25 -16.72
CA GLU A 131 12.09 -4.70 -18.08
C GLU A 131 13.39 -4.95 -18.86
N SER A 132 14.32 -4.00 -18.80
CA SER A 132 15.64 -4.14 -19.42
C SER A 132 16.46 -5.31 -18.87
N ALA A 133 16.37 -5.57 -17.57
CA ALA A 133 17.05 -6.70 -16.93
C ALA A 133 16.42 -8.05 -17.33
N LEU A 134 15.10 -8.12 -17.40
CA LEU A 134 14.38 -9.33 -17.84
C LEU A 134 14.78 -9.78 -19.23
N SER A 135 14.99 -8.83 -20.16
CA SER A 135 15.38 -9.14 -21.54
C SER A 135 16.78 -9.79 -21.65
N GLN A 136 17.58 -9.73 -20.58
CA GLN A 136 18.92 -10.33 -20.53
C GLN A 136 18.95 -11.70 -19.84
N GLU A 137 17.86 -12.09 -19.17
CA GLU A 137 17.79 -13.40 -18.51
C GLU A 137 17.51 -14.53 -19.52
N PRO A 138 18.13 -15.71 -19.32
CA PRO A 138 17.83 -16.88 -20.13
C PRO A 138 16.35 -17.27 -19.96
N LEU A 139 15.62 -17.39 -21.06
CA LEU A 139 14.20 -17.76 -21.07
C LEU A 139 13.93 -19.10 -20.37
N SER A 140 14.88 -20.03 -20.40
CA SER A 140 14.81 -21.34 -19.73
C SER A 140 14.69 -21.24 -18.20
N ALA A 141 15.18 -20.16 -17.59
CA ALA A 141 15.09 -19.95 -16.13
C ALA A 141 13.65 -19.65 -15.70
N LEU A 142 12.83 -19.15 -16.60
CA LEU A 142 11.46 -18.69 -16.34
C LEU A 142 10.42 -19.70 -16.83
N ALA A 143 10.79 -20.70 -17.61
CA ALA A 143 9.88 -21.62 -18.32
C ALA A 143 8.97 -22.47 -17.40
N GLY A 144 9.31 -22.62 -16.10
CA GLY A 144 8.51 -23.39 -15.16
C GLY A 144 7.39 -22.58 -14.45
N CYS A 145 7.28 -21.28 -14.71
CA CYS A 145 6.54 -20.39 -13.83
C CYS A 145 5.17 -19.90 -14.39
N PHE A 146 4.79 -20.22 -15.65
CA PHE A 146 3.72 -19.46 -16.34
C PHE A 146 2.48 -20.24 -16.74
N HIS A 147 1.30 -19.70 -16.37
CA HIS A 147 -0.02 -20.13 -16.83
C HIS A 147 -0.90 -18.99 -17.36
N VAL A 148 -0.36 -17.86 -17.79
CA VAL A 148 -1.14 -16.67 -18.21
C VAL A 148 -0.98 -16.38 -19.70
N SER A 149 -2.10 -16.09 -20.36
CA SER A 149 -2.13 -15.68 -21.77
C SER A 149 -1.44 -14.33 -21.99
N PRO A 150 -0.51 -14.20 -22.95
CA PRO A 150 0.33 -13.02 -23.14
C PRO A 150 -0.36 -11.79 -23.77
N LYS A 151 -1.67 -11.76 -23.92
CA LYS A 151 -2.39 -10.75 -24.72
C LYS A 151 -2.84 -9.47 -23.98
N ARG A 152 -2.41 -9.20 -22.75
CA ARG A 152 -2.79 -7.98 -22.03
C ARG A 152 -1.64 -6.99 -21.99
N GLN A 153 -1.69 -5.98 -22.86
CA GLN A 153 -0.73 -4.88 -22.89
C GLN A 153 -0.74 -4.08 -21.58
N ASN A 154 0.45 -3.70 -21.10
CA ASN A 154 0.68 -2.89 -19.91
C ASN A 154 0.49 -1.38 -20.14
N GLN A 155 -0.51 -0.97 -20.93
CA GLN A 155 -0.70 0.44 -21.31
C GLN A 155 -0.95 1.40 -20.12
N HIS A 156 -1.21 0.88 -18.92
CA HIS A 156 -1.48 1.70 -17.73
C HIS A 156 -0.31 1.75 -16.73
N ILE A 157 0.78 1.00 -16.98
CA ILE A 157 1.85 0.85 -15.97
C ILE A 157 2.54 2.18 -15.61
N ASP A 158 2.70 3.08 -16.58
CA ASP A 158 3.32 4.38 -16.34
C ASP A 158 2.47 5.26 -15.42
N ASN A 159 1.14 5.26 -15.60
CA ASN A 159 0.23 5.99 -14.74
C ASN A 159 0.15 5.37 -13.33
N LEU A 160 0.09 4.04 -13.23
CA LEU A 160 0.16 3.32 -11.96
C LEU A 160 1.46 3.66 -11.20
N ARG A 161 2.59 3.74 -11.91
CA ARG A 161 3.88 4.15 -11.38
C ARG A 161 3.84 5.56 -10.78
N LEU A 162 3.23 6.52 -11.48
CA LEU A 162 3.11 7.90 -10.98
C LEU A 162 2.30 7.96 -9.69
N VAL A 163 1.17 7.26 -9.62
CA VAL A 163 0.34 7.19 -8.42
C VAL A 163 1.09 6.50 -7.28
N TYR A 164 1.81 5.41 -7.55
CA TYR A 164 2.68 4.76 -6.57
C TYR A 164 3.72 5.73 -5.99
N LYS A 165 4.42 6.49 -6.85
CA LYS A 165 5.41 7.49 -6.42
C LYS A 165 4.82 8.55 -5.50
N TYR A 166 3.61 9.02 -5.78
CA TYR A 166 2.92 9.96 -4.91
C TYR A 166 2.69 9.38 -3.52
N PHE A 167 2.02 8.24 -3.40
CA PHE A 167 1.73 7.64 -2.10
C PHE A 167 3.00 7.24 -1.34
N LYS A 168 4.03 6.77 -2.04
CA LYS A 168 5.33 6.49 -1.42
C LYS A 168 5.98 7.77 -0.89
N SER A 169 5.89 8.88 -1.59
CA SER A 169 6.40 10.17 -1.09
C SER A 169 5.61 10.67 0.13
N CYS A 170 4.28 10.48 0.16
CA CYS A 170 3.47 10.76 1.35
C CYS A 170 3.92 9.92 2.55
N ARG A 171 4.11 8.61 2.38
CA ARG A 171 4.62 7.73 3.45
C ARG A 171 5.97 8.21 3.97
N ASN A 172 6.87 8.63 3.08
CA ASN A 172 8.17 9.13 3.49
C ASN A 172 8.06 10.45 4.29
N CYS A 173 7.11 11.31 3.95
CA CYS A 173 6.79 12.50 4.74
C CYS A 173 6.29 12.16 6.14
N CYS A 174 5.41 11.15 6.29
CA CYS A 174 4.96 10.68 7.58
C CYS A 174 6.11 10.07 8.41
N ALA A 175 6.96 9.25 7.80
CA ALA A 175 8.00 8.51 8.51
C ALA A 175 9.24 9.36 8.85
N HIS A 176 9.61 10.33 8.01
CA HIS A 176 10.91 11.01 8.08
C HIS A 176 10.83 12.54 7.93
N GLY A 177 9.71 13.10 7.49
CA GLY A 177 9.56 14.49 7.07
C GLY A 177 8.89 15.42 8.09
N ASN A 178 8.92 15.11 9.39
CA ASN A 178 8.22 15.89 10.43
C ASN A 178 6.72 16.09 10.12
N HIS A 179 6.08 15.14 9.43
CA HIS A 179 4.69 15.20 8.99
C HIS A 179 4.36 16.44 8.12
N GLN A 180 5.31 16.89 7.32
CA GLN A 180 5.10 17.94 6.31
C GLN A 180 5.36 17.41 4.90
N PHE A 181 4.56 17.85 3.95
CA PHE A 181 4.77 17.53 2.55
C PHE A 181 6.07 18.17 2.03
N THR A 182 6.87 17.39 1.32
CA THR A 182 8.07 17.86 0.65
C THR A 182 7.77 18.37 -0.77
N ALA A 183 8.70 19.12 -1.38
CA ALA A 183 8.60 19.53 -2.78
C ALA A 183 8.50 18.31 -3.75
N ILE A 184 9.09 17.17 -3.39
CA ILE A 184 8.95 15.92 -4.15
C ILE A 184 7.50 15.42 -4.08
N CYS A 185 6.85 15.50 -2.92
CA CYS A 185 5.47 15.08 -2.75
C CYS A 185 4.52 15.97 -3.58
N GLU A 186 4.72 17.28 -3.54
CA GLU A 186 3.98 18.25 -4.37
C GLU A 186 4.18 18.00 -5.87
N ALA A 187 5.41 17.78 -6.32
CA ALA A 187 5.70 17.45 -7.72
C ALA A 187 4.99 16.16 -8.17
N ASN A 188 5.02 15.10 -7.33
CA ASN A 188 4.32 13.85 -7.61
C ASN A 188 2.80 14.05 -7.63
N TYR A 189 2.23 14.85 -6.73
CA TYR A 189 0.80 15.21 -6.75
C TYR A 189 0.44 15.91 -8.05
N ASN A 190 1.21 16.91 -8.47
CA ASN A 190 0.96 17.64 -9.70
C ASN A 190 1.01 16.76 -10.95
N ALA A 191 1.82 15.70 -10.93
CA ALA A 191 1.89 14.74 -12.03
C ALA A 191 0.64 13.84 -12.15
N ILE A 192 -0.14 13.68 -11.06
CA ILE A 192 -1.26 12.73 -11.04
C ILE A 192 -2.63 13.36 -10.82
N LYS A 193 -2.71 14.64 -10.43
CA LYS A 193 -3.97 15.30 -10.06
C LYS A 193 -5.03 15.34 -11.16
N THR A 194 -4.63 15.15 -12.41
CA THR A 194 -5.52 15.09 -13.58
C THR A 194 -5.80 13.68 -14.08
N LEU A 195 -5.12 12.66 -13.51
CA LEU A 195 -5.35 11.27 -13.88
C LEU A 195 -6.70 10.80 -13.37
N THR A 196 -7.31 9.91 -14.14
CA THR A 196 -8.58 9.27 -13.85
C THR A 196 -8.39 7.77 -13.60
N LYS A 197 -9.46 7.11 -13.18
CA LYS A 197 -9.47 5.66 -13.03
C LYS A 197 -9.27 4.93 -14.37
N GLU A 198 -9.76 5.51 -15.46
CA GLU A 198 -9.61 5.00 -16.82
C GLU A 198 -8.14 5.04 -17.26
N ASP A 199 -7.41 6.12 -16.95
CA ASP A 199 -5.98 6.27 -17.26
C ASP A 199 -5.12 5.21 -16.56
N CYS A 200 -5.57 4.72 -15.40
CA CYS A 200 -4.90 3.68 -14.62
C CYS A 200 -5.47 2.28 -14.85
N GLY A 201 -6.57 2.13 -15.58
CA GLY A 201 -7.25 0.87 -15.80
C GLY A 201 -7.77 0.24 -14.49
N ILE A 202 -8.27 1.06 -13.57
CA ILE A 202 -8.78 0.66 -12.25
C ILE A 202 -10.25 1.05 -12.09
N ASN A 203 -10.94 0.44 -11.13
CA ASN A 203 -12.37 0.68 -10.90
C ASN A 203 -12.65 1.97 -10.12
N GLU A 204 -11.73 2.37 -9.26
CA GLU A 204 -11.84 3.57 -8.43
C GLU A 204 -10.46 4.24 -8.37
N PHE A 205 -10.43 5.58 -8.51
CA PHE A 205 -9.18 6.34 -8.35
C PHE A 205 -9.01 6.77 -6.89
N PRO A 206 -7.79 6.66 -6.31
CA PRO A 206 -7.56 7.04 -4.93
C PRO A 206 -7.89 8.52 -4.67
N LYS A 207 -8.70 8.79 -3.66
CA LYS A 207 -8.96 10.15 -3.21
C LYS A 207 -7.70 10.75 -2.59
N MET A 208 -7.36 11.96 -3.01
CA MET A 208 -6.17 12.68 -2.55
C MET A 208 -6.56 14.07 -2.04
N VAL A 209 -5.72 14.61 -1.16
CA VAL A 209 -5.80 16.01 -0.72
C VAL A 209 -4.89 16.85 -1.61
N GLU A 210 -5.25 18.11 -1.84
CA GLU A 210 -4.33 19.05 -2.45
C GLU A 210 -3.03 19.10 -1.64
N THR A 211 -1.90 18.91 -2.32
CA THR A 211 -0.60 18.74 -1.68
C THR A 211 0.32 19.90 -2.06
N LYS A 212 0.75 20.65 -1.07
CA LYS A 212 1.73 21.73 -1.20
C LYS A 212 2.91 21.50 -0.26
N ALA A 213 4.11 21.79 -0.71
CA ALA A 213 5.32 21.68 0.11
C ALA A 213 5.21 22.60 1.35
N GLY A 214 5.54 22.06 2.52
CA GLY A 214 5.43 22.74 3.81
C GLY A 214 4.09 22.57 4.53
N ASP A 215 3.03 22.16 3.83
CA ASP A 215 1.75 21.86 4.47
C ASP A 215 1.83 20.57 5.32
N PRO A 216 1.05 20.47 6.40
CA PRO A 216 0.94 19.22 7.15
C PRO A 216 0.45 18.07 6.27
N VAL A 217 1.02 16.88 6.44
CA VAL A 217 0.56 15.69 5.72
C VAL A 217 -0.88 15.39 6.13
N LYS A 218 -1.75 15.28 5.13
CA LYS A 218 -3.13 14.83 5.27
C LYS A 218 -3.40 13.68 4.31
N LEU A 219 -3.91 12.59 4.84
CA LEU A 219 -4.30 11.42 4.07
C LEU A 219 -5.81 11.19 4.23
N ILE A 220 -6.45 10.80 3.14
CA ILE A 220 -7.84 10.35 3.18
C ILE A 220 -7.79 8.82 3.28
N LEU A 221 -8.35 8.25 4.36
CA LEU A 221 -8.32 6.81 4.60
C LEU A 221 -8.87 6.03 3.40
N ARG A 222 -10.00 6.45 2.84
CA ARG A 222 -10.56 5.83 1.61
C ARG A 222 -9.59 5.87 0.44
N GLY A 223 -8.83 6.96 0.29
CA GLY A 223 -7.79 7.07 -0.75
C GLY A 223 -6.66 6.07 -0.55
N VAL A 224 -6.21 5.91 0.69
CA VAL A 224 -5.16 4.92 1.04
C VAL A 224 -5.67 3.49 0.88
N VAL A 225 -6.93 3.20 1.25
CA VAL A 225 -7.58 1.90 1.02
C VAL A 225 -7.59 1.56 -0.47
N VAL A 226 -8.03 2.49 -1.33
CA VAL A 226 -8.04 2.27 -2.79
C VAL A 226 -6.62 2.11 -3.35
N PHE A 227 -5.67 2.91 -2.86
CA PHE A 227 -4.26 2.75 -3.25
C PHE A 227 -3.76 1.35 -2.90
N PHE A 228 -4.05 0.85 -1.72
CA PHE A 228 -3.56 -0.43 -1.24
C PHE A 228 -4.25 -1.62 -1.92
N ASP A 229 -5.58 -1.67 -1.87
CA ASP A 229 -6.36 -2.80 -2.40
C ASP A 229 -6.30 -2.89 -3.93
N VAL A 230 -6.49 -1.75 -4.59
CA VAL A 230 -6.66 -1.73 -6.05
C VAL A 230 -5.32 -1.48 -6.75
N LEU A 231 -4.58 -0.45 -6.33
CA LEU A 231 -3.45 0.04 -7.10
C LEU A 231 -2.18 -0.77 -6.84
N ILE A 232 -1.87 -1.15 -5.59
CA ILE A 232 -0.72 -2.01 -5.28
C ILE A 232 -0.89 -3.37 -5.95
N LEU A 233 -2.06 -4.00 -5.78
CA LEU A 233 -2.35 -5.28 -6.40
C LEU A 233 -2.30 -5.20 -7.93
N LYS A 234 -2.88 -4.13 -8.51
CA LYS A 234 -2.84 -3.91 -9.95
C LYS A 234 -1.42 -3.73 -10.48
N THR A 235 -0.57 -2.99 -9.77
CA THR A 235 0.84 -2.79 -10.13
C THR A 235 1.60 -4.11 -10.10
N ILE A 236 1.42 -4.92 -9.07
CA ILE A 236 1.99 -6.27 -8.97
C ILE A 236 1.57 -7.12 -10.16
N LEU A 237 0.28 -7.18 -10.48
CA LEU A 237 -0.24 -7.97 -11.60
C LEU A 237 0.29 -7.49 -12.96
N HIS A 238 0.43 -6.17 -13.16
CA HIS A 238 1.02 -5.63 -14.39
C HIS A 238 2.50 -5.97 -14.53
N LEU A 239 3.27 -5.96 -13.46
CA LEU A 239 4.67 -6.38 -13.47
C LEU A 239 4.81 -7.89 -13.71
N GLU A 240 3.90 -8.72 -13.20
CA GLU A 240 3.85 -10.15 -13.53
C GLU A 240 3.53 -10.39 -15.01
N ILE A 241 2.59 -9.62 -15.59
CA ILE A 241 2.29 -9.70 -17.02
C ILE A 241 3.52 -9.31 -17.84
N LEU A 242 4.26 -8.29 -17.43
CA LEU A 242 5.51 -7.91 -18.08
C LEU A 242 6.52 -9.06 -18.09
N ILE A 243 6.68 -9.77 -16.97
CA ILE A 243 7.54 -10.95 -16.88
C ILE A 243 7.03 -12.05 -17.83
N ALA A 244 5.71 -12.28 -17.88
CA ALA A 244 5.11 -13.28 -18.76
C ALA A 244 5.30 -12.95 -20.25
N ASP A 245 5.11 -11.70 -20.64
CA ASP A 245 5.25 -11.24 -22.03
C ASP A 245 6.68 -11.42 -22.55
N HIS A 246 7.70 -11.17 -21.73
CA HIS A 246 9.10 -11.44 -22.08
C HIS A 246 9.39 -12.93 -22.31
N ASN A 247 8.54 -13.82 -21.77
CA ASN A 247 8.65 -15.27 -21.93
C ASN A 247 7.61 -15.87 -22.88
N GLY A 248 6.75 -15.04 -23.47
CA GLY A 248 5.62 -15.47 -24.31
C GLY A 248 5.99 -16.33 -25.52
N ALA A 249 7.21 -16.20 -26.03
CA ALA A 249 7.71 -17.07 -27.10
C ALA A 249 7.91 -18.54 -26.65
N LEU A 250 8.10 -18.79 -25.37
CA LEU A 250 8.29 -20.14 -24.81
C LEU A 250 6.97 -20.85 -24.50
N ILE A 251 5.95 -20.13 -24.10
CA ILE A 251 4.63 -20.71 -23.78
C ILE A 251 3.94 -21.24 -25.04
N ILE A 252 4.11 -20.57 -26.17
CA ILE A 252 3.53 -20.98 -27.47
C ILE A 252 4.22 -22.24 -28.02
N SER A 253 5.46 -22.52 -27.63
CA SER A 253 6.21 -23.70 -28.10
C SER A 253 5.97 -24.96 -27.26
N ILE A 254 5.25 -24.87 -26.12
CA ILE A 254 4.95 -25.99 -25.22
C ILE A 254 3.48 -26.46 -25.36
N LEU A 255 2.63 -25.68 -26.00
CA LEU A 255 1.26 -26.04 -26.38
C LEU A 255 1.19 -26.44 -27.85
#